data_1d9ceb1a50361acfe29f9c624fdb2993
#
_entry.id   1d9ceb1a50361acfe29f9c624fdb2993
#
_cell.length_a   1.000
_cell.length_b   1.000
_cell.length_c   1.000
_cell.angle_alpha   90.00
_cell.angle_beta   90.00
_cell.angle_gamma   90.00
#
_symmetry.space_group_name_H-M   'P 1'
#
loop_
_entity.id
_entity.type
_entity.pdbx_description
1 polymer ?
#
loop_
_entity_poly.entity_id
_entity_poly.type
_entity_poly.pdbx_seq_one_letter_code
_entity_poly.pdbx_strand_id
1 'polypeptide(L)'
;MKPTMFVCGKQSVEKTELIRTVIHTFPSSPLYNTSGNELFETPVVDFVEANSSDTNKIPVPDEAHAIWFCIDGGASMFSQEEADSIKSLDERALVVVTKSESLNEDQIKSLMDILLGFVSRDQIVLVSVDKKSGLPCLVNRTKKIIGNSLKNLSSSFFPSRFDREWDRFFSRRLQLWSQKNEEEANSYITWAAGRAAAIAIVPLPLADVTPLVANEIYMIYRLAGVYGIANDQSLISMIIGCTGGSLVGKLGSSFLPFLKIPIAAAVTYGVGKAAKAFFESGMELNGDTLLEIFEKAKDEASGLFW
;
A
#
# COMPACT_ATOMS: atom_id res chain seq x y z
N MET A 1 2.74 23.67 -18.98
CA MET A 1 1.69 23.82 -17.96
C MET A 1 2.13 23.00 -16.75
N LYS A 2 2.07 23.56 -15.56
CA LYS A 2 2.37 22.83 -14.30
C LYS A 2 1.08 22.13 -13.86
N PRO A 3 1.12 20.81 -13.58
CA PRO A 3 -0.09 20.10 -13.18
C PRO A 3 -0.58 20.54 -11.80
N THR A 4 -1.89 20.41 -11.59
CA THR A 4 -2.55 20.70 -10.33
C THR A 4 -3.14 19.42 -9.75
N MET A 5 -2.86 19.18 -8.49
CA MET A 5 -3.42 18.10 -7.70
C MET A 5 -4.45 18.67 -6.70
N PHE A 6 -5.61 18.07 -6.65
CA PHE A 6 -6.66 18.45 -5.73
C PHE A 6 -6.74 17.45 -4.57
N VAL A 7 -6.73 17.95 -3.33
CA VAL A 7 -6.78 17.12 -2.13
C VAL A 7 -8.04 17.48 -1.35
N CYS A 8 -8.91 16.51 -1.16
CA CYS A 8 -10.21 16.70 -0.53
C CYS A 8 -10.55 15.55 0.45
N GLY A 9 -11.64 15.70 1.17
CA GLY A 9 -12.08 14.79 2.22
C GLY A 9 -12.53 15.58 3.47
N LYS A 10 -13.11 14.88 4.44
CA LYS A 10 -13.60 15.50 5.68
C LYS A 10 -12.52 16.24 6.45
N GLN A 11 -12.94 17.05 7.42
CA GLN A 11 -11.99 17.62 8.39
C GLN A 11 -11.33 16.52 9.21
N SER A 12 -10.12 16.78 9.70
CA SER A 12 -9.35 15.87 10.55
C SER A 12 -8.87 14.55 9.90
N VAL A 13 -8.98 14.40 8.58
CA VAL A 13 -8.40 13.26 7.84
C VAL A 13 -6.93 13.47 7.46
N GLU A 14 -6.22 14.36 8.15
CA GLU A 14 -4.78 14.62 7.99
C GLU A 14 -4.33 15.09 6.60
N LYS A 15 -5.21 15.71 5.79
CA LYS A 15 -4.88 16.20 4.44
C LYS A 15 -3.63 17.08 4.41
N THR A 16 -3.63 18.13 5.23
CA THR A 16 -2.53 19.09 5.32
C THR A 16 -1.22 18.43 5.73
N GLU A 17 -1.26 17.53 6.72
CA GLU A 17 -0.08 16.80 7.19
C GLU A 17 0.45 15.83 6.13
N LEU A 18 -0.45 15.18 5.40
CA LEU A 18 -0.10 14.32 4.26
C LEU A 18 0.61 15.12 3.17
N ILE A 19 0.03 16.26 2.75
CA ILE A 19 0.65 17.15 1.75
C ILE A 19 2.03 17.58 2.23
N ARG A 20 2.15 18.14 3.44
CA ARG A 20 3.43 18.59 4.01
C ARG A 20 4.47 17.48 4.07
N THR A 21 4.06 16.27 4.45
CA THR A 21 4.95 15.11 4.46
C THR A 21 5.45 14.77 3.06
N VAL A 22 4.57 14.78 2.07
CA VAL A 22 4.92 14.45 0.69
C VAL A 22 5.82 15.51 0.05
N ILE A 23 5.54 16.80 0.26
CA ILE A 23 6.34 17.87 -0.33
C ILE A 23 7.55 18.29 0.52
N HIS A 24 7.57 17.92 1.81
CA HIS A 24 8.63 18.24 2.78
C HIS A 24 9.00 19.73 2.82
N THR A 25 7.99 20.57 2.67
CA THR A 25 8.14 22.03 2.83
C THR A 25 7.22 22.49 3.95
N PHE A 26 7.76 23.33 4.83
CA PHE A 26 6.94 24.08 5.78
C PHE A 26 6.80 25.48 5.19
N PRO A 27 5.74 25.78 4.46
CA PRO A 27 5.49 27.16 4.07
C PRO A 27 5.34 28.00 5.33
N SER A 28 6.02 29.11 5.37
CA SER A 28 5.95 30.07 6.48
C SER A 28 4.56 30.69 6.63
N SER A 29 3.71 30.59 5.59
CA SER A 29 2.31 31.00 5.59
C SER A 29 1.58 30.24 4.50
N PRO A 30 0.34 29.79 4.74
CA PRO A 30 -0.46 29.18 3.68
C PRO A 30 -0.78 30.23 2.61
N LEU A 31 -0.65 29.83 1.35
CA LEU A 31 -1.17 30.58 0.22
C LEU A 31 -2.60 30.10 -0.03
N TYR A 32 -3.49 31.02 -0.39
CA TYR A 32 -4.88 30.67 -0.75
C TYR A 32 -5.13 31.03 -2.20
N ASN A 33 -5.82 30.17 -2.92
CA ASN A 33 -6.28 30.47 -4.26
C ASN A 33 -7.52 31.39 -4.21
N THR A 34 -8.01 31.81 -5.38
CA THR A 34 -9.19 32.69 -5.51
C THR A 34 -10.48 32.09 -4.93
N SER A 35 -10.53 30.77 -4.74
CA SER A 35 -11.67 30.04 -4.15
C SER A 35 -11.50 29.81 -2.63
N GLY A 36 -10.45 30.37 -2.00
CA GLY A 36 -10.20 30.22 -0.56
C GLY A 36 -9.59 28.86 -0.15
N ASN A 37 -9.22 28.02 -1.10
CA ASN A 37 -8.53 26.75 -0.84
C ASN A 37 -7.05 27.00 -0.55
N GLU A 38 -6.46 26.16 0.33
CA GLU A 38 -5.04 26.26 0.64
C GLU A 38 -4.19 25.73 -0.53
N LEU A 39 -3.19 26.52 -0.95
CA LEU A 39 -2.31 26.20 -2.08
C LEU A 39 -0.91 25.91 -1.59
N PHE A 40 -0.35 24.78 -2.01
CA PHE A 40 1.03 24.37 -1.76
C PHE A 40 1.76 24.25 -3.09
N GLU A 41 2.60 25.23 -3.40
CA GLU A 41 3.36 25.25 -4.65
C GLU A 41 4.63 24.40 -4.54
N THR A 42 4.90 23.60 -5.59
CA THR A 42 6.16 22.91 -5.77
C THR A 42 6.72 23.13 -7.17
N PRO A 43 7.98 22.81 -7.45
CA PRO A 43 8.53 22.94 -8.80
C PRO A 43 7.84 22.07 -9.87
N VAL A 44 7.17 20.97 -9.48
CA VAL A 44 6.66 19.95 -10.42
C VAL A 44 5.15 19.81 -10.44
N VAL A 45 4.46 20.12 -9.33
CA VAL A 45 3.02 19.98 -9.17
C VAL A 45 2.52 20.92 -8.09
N ASP A 46 1.37 21.53 -8.28
CA ASP A 46 0.72 22.32 -7.24
C ASP A 46 -0.36 21.51 -6.54
N PHE A 47 -0.37 21.56 -5.21
CA PHE A 47 -1.40 20.92 -4.40
C PHE A 47 -2.41 21.96 -3.95
N VAL A 48 -3.67 21.67 -4.15
CA VAL A 48 -4.79 22.52 -3.72
C VAL A 48 -5.60 21.71 -2.72
N GLU A 49 -5.56 22.10 -1.45
CA GLU A 49 -6.36 21.50 -0.40
C GLU A 49 -7.73 22.19 -0.32
N ALA A 50 -8.79 21.41 -0.49
CA ALA A 50 -10.14 21.88 -0.34
C ALA A 50 -10.44 22.28 1.10
N ASN A 51 -10.84 23.52 1.30
CA ASN A 51 -11.24 24.04 2.60
C ASN A 51 -12.77 23.90 2.80
N SER A 52 -13.31 22.68 2.58
CA SER A 52 -14.75 22.46 2.70
C SER A 52 -15.13 21.89 4.06
N SER A 53 -16.00 22.62 4.76
CA SER A 53 -16.77 22.10 5.89
C SER A 53 -17.99 21.26 5.42
N ASP A 54 -18.36 21.34 4.15
CA ASP A 54 -19.50 20.66 3.53
C ASP A 54 -19.03 19.53 2.62
N THR A 55 -19.22 18.29 3.06
CA THR A 55 -18.88 17.07 2.33
C THR A 55 -19.87 16.73 1.21
N ASN A 56 -21.02 17.41 1.14
CA ASN A 56 -22.15 17.01 0.29
C ASN A 56 -21.94 17.26 -1.23
N LYS A 57 -21.00 18.09 -1.63
CA LYS A 57 -20.48 18.19 -3.00
C LYS A 57 -19.10 18.83 -2.94
N ILE A 58 -18.08 18.02 -2.97
CA ILE A 58 -16.75 18.53 -3.25
C ILE A 58 -16.69 18.78 -4.76
N PRO A 59 -16.78 20.04 -5.24
CA PRO A 59 -16.63 20.30 -6.65
C PRO A 59 -15.18 20.04 -7.00
N VAL A 60 -14.93 18.86 -7.58
CA VAL A 60 -13.61 18.58 -8.16
C VAL A 60 -13.42 19.54 -9.32
N PRO A 61 -12.40 20.40 -9.31
CA PRO A 61 -12.15 21.30 -10.40
C PRO A 61 -11.83 20.50 -11.69
N ASP A 62 -12.44 20.88 -12.80
CA ASP A 62 -12.15 20.29 -14.12
C ASP A 62 -10.65 20.37 -14.45
N GLU A 63 -9.98 21.40 -13.92
CA GLU A 63 -8.53 21.64 -14.08
C GLU A 63 -7.65 20.71 -13.25
N ALA A 64 -8.19 19.90 -12.34
CA ALA A 64 -7.42 18.97 -11.55
C ALA A 64 -6.88 17.82 -12.43
N HIS A 65 -5.58 17.63 -12.40
CA HIS A 65 -4.91 16.55 -13.15
C HIS A 65 -4.88 15.23 -12.37
N ALA A 66 -4.94 15.32 -11.04
CA ALA A 66 -5.11 14.19 -10.13
C ALA A 66 -5.86 14.64 -8.86
N ILE A 67 -6.50 13.68 -8.19
CA ILE A 67 -7.32 13.93 -7.01
C ILE A 67 -6.89 12.95 -5.91
N TRP A 68 -6.67 13.46 -4.70
CA TRP A 68 -6.63 12.63 -3.50
C TRP A 68 -7.90 12.84 -2.71
N PHE A 69 -8.74 11.83 -2.67
CA PHE A 69 -9.90 11.80 -1.79
C PHE A 69 -9.51 11.10 -0.50
N CYS A 70 -9.27 11.87 0.55
CA CYS A 70 -8.79 11.36 1.83
C CYS A 70 -9.94 10.93 2.73
N ILE A 71 -9.84 9.72 3.27
CA ILE A 71 -10.75 9.18 4.28
C ILE A 71 -9.96 8.76 5.52
N ASP A 72 -10.58 8.87 6.69
CA ASP A 72 -9.94 8.52 7.98
C ASP A 72 -10.08 7.02 8.25
N GLY A 73 -8.97 6.28 8.19
CA GLY A 73 -8.95 4.86 8.54
C GLY A 73 -9.28 4.60 10.02
N GLY A 74 -8.96 5.57 10.92
CA GLY A 74 -9.29 5.47 12.34
C GLY A 74 -10.76 5.78 12.69
N ALA A 75 -11.57 6.24 11.73
CA ALA A 75 -12.98 6.54 11.96
C ALA A 75 -13.77 5.25 12.18
N SER A 76 -14.67 5.30 13.17
CA SER A 76 -15.48 4.13 13.55
C SER A 76 -16.53 3.72 12.51
N MET A 77 -16.85 4.58 11.55
CA MET A 77 -17.84 4.32 10.48
C MET A 77 -17.51 5.08 9.20
N PHE A 78 -17.50 4.37 8.09
CA PHE A 78 -17.52 4.94 6.74
C PHE A 78 -18.93 5.47 6.46
N SER A 79 -19.05 6.76 6.13
CA SER A 79 -20.35 7.39 5.99
C SER A 79 -20.95 7.22 4.59
N GLN A 80 -22.29 7.30 4.49
CA GLN A 80 -22.98 7.26 3.20
C GLN A 80 -22.55 8.43 2.30
N GLU A 81 -22.26 9.59 2.86
CA GLU A 81 -21.78 10.77 2.13
C GLU A 81 -20.41 10.54 1.49
N GLU A 82 -19.49 9.86 2.20
CA GLU A 82 -18.21 9.47 1.64
C GLU A 82 -18.38 8.45 0.51
N ALA A 83 -19.29 7.48 0.68
CA ALA A 83 -19.63 6.52 -0.37
C ALA A 83 -20.15 7.20 -1.64
N ASP A 84 -21.06 8.15 -1.49
CA ASP A 84 -21.66 8.88 -2.63
C ASP A 84 -20.63 9.80 -3.30
N SER A 85 -19.73 10.41 -2.53
CA SER A 85 -18.62 11.19 -3.05
C SER A 85 -17.65 10.30 -3.85
N ILE A 86 -17.28 9.13 -3.33
CA ILE A 86 -16.37 8.19 -4.00
C ILE A 86 -16.97 7.67 -5.31
N LYS A 87 -18.29 7.38 -5.35
CA LYS A 87 -18.97 6.97 -6.59
C LYS A 87 -18.91 8.01 -7.71
N SER A 88 -18.78 9.28 -7.36
CA SER A 88 -18.67 10.39 -8.32
C SER A 88 -17.26 10.61 -8.84
N LEU A 89 -16.26 9.94 -8.27
CA LEU A 89 -14.86 10.08 -8.67
C LEU A 89 -14.58 9.38 -9.99
N ASP A 90 -13.72 9.96 -10.78
CA ASP A 90 -13.24 9.38 -12.03
C ASP A 90 -11.86 8.70 -11.89
N GLU A 91 -11.28 8.27 -13.01
CA GLU A 91 -9.97 7.61 -13.07
C GLU A 91 -8.79 8.48 -12.61
N ARG A 92 -8.98 9.80 -12.45
CA ARG A 92 -7.97 10.72 -11.93
C ARG A 92 -7.86 10.69 -10.42
N ALA A 93 -8.76 9.98 -9.74
CA ALA A 93 -8.83 9.99 -8.29
C ALA A 93 -8.15 8.77 -7.65
N LEU A 94 -7.48 9.04 -6.52
CA LEU A 94 -7.04 8.04 -5.56
C LEU A 94 -7.84 8.23 -4.26
N VAL A 95 -8.43 7.15 -3.77
CA VAL A 95 -8.99 7.08 -2.42
C VAL A 95 -7.86 6.80 -1.46
N VAL A 96 -7.49 7.79 -0.67
CA VAL A 96 -6.36 7.72 0.26
C VAL A 96 -6.88 7.47 1.67
N VAL A 97 -6.66 6.25 2.17
CA VAL A 97 -7.01 5.88 3.54
C VAL A 97 -5.87 6.31 4.46
N THR A 98 -6.05 7.42 5.16
CA THR A 98 -5.07 7.94 6.12
C THR A 98 -5.18 7.21 7.46
N LYS A 99 -4.21 7.37 8.36
CA LYS A 99 -4.14 6.69 9.67
C LYS A 99 -4.29 5.17 9.57
N SER A 100 -3.75 4.59 8.49
CA SER A 100 -3.88 3.14 8.26
C SER A 100 -3.24 2.27 9.35
N GLU A 101 -2.32 2.82 10.14
CA GLU A 101 -1.70 2.18 11.30
C GLU A 101 -2.67 1.92 12.46
N SER A 102 -3.77 2.66 12.53
CA SER A 102 -4.79 2.49 13.57
C SER A 102 -5.78 1.36 13.29
N LEU A 103 -5.81 0.86 12.04
CA LEU A 103 -6.68 -0.21 11.60
C LEU A 103 -6.13 -1.59 12.00
N ASN A 104 -6.98 -2.43 12.58
CA ASN A 104 -6.72 -3.86 12.66
C ASN A 104 -7.12 -4.57 11.35
N GLU A 105 -6.83 -5.87 11.24
CA GLU A 105 -7.05 -6.66 10.03
C GLU A 105 -8.52 -6.73 9.61
N ASP A 106 -9.43 -6.95 10.57
CA ASP A 106 -10.87 -7.05 10.29
C ASP A 106 -11.42 -5.71 9.81
N GLN A 107 -10.93 -4.61 10.38
CA GLN A 107 -11.29 -3.26 9.95
C GLN A 107 -10.77 -2.95 8.55
N ILE A 108 -9.51 -3.31 8.23
CA ILE A 108 -8.96 -3.15 6.88
C ILE A 108 -9.78 -3.96 5.89
N LYS A 109 -10.05 -5.23 6.19
CA LYS A 109 -10.84 -6.10 5.34
C LYS A 109 -12.23 -5.53 5.07
N SER A 110 -12.96 -5.15 6.12
CA SER A 110 -14.30 -4.58 6.00
C SER A 110 -14.31 -3.29 5.19
N LEU A 111 -13.32 -2.40 5.41
CA LEU A 111 -13.18 -1.16 4.66
C LEU A 111 -12.87 -1.44 3.18
N MET A 112 -11.97 -2.40 2.90
CA MET A 112 -11.63 -2.79 1.53
C MET A 112 -12.82 -3.39 0.79
N ASP A 113 -13.58 -4.27 1.42
CA ASP A 113 -14.78 -4.88 0.83
C ASP A 113 -15.80 -3.79 0.42
N ILE A 114 -15.93 -2.72 1.22
CA ILE A 114 -16.78 -1.58 0.90
C ILE A 114 -16.19 -0.77 -0.27
N LEU A 115 -14.91 -0.37 -0.19
CA LEU A 115 -14.29 0.51 -1.18
C LEU A 115 -14.18 -0.15 -2.56
N LEU A 116 -13.86 -1.44 -2.61
CA LEU A 116 -13.80 -2.22 -3.86
C LEU A 116 -15.15 -2.36 -4.57
N GLY A 117 -16.25 -2.11 -3.86
CA GLY A 117 -17.58 -1.97 -4.46
C GLY A 117 -17.78 -0.67 -5.25
N PHE A 118 -16.91 0.33 -5.09
CA PHE A 118 -17.04 1.65 -5.70
C PHE A 118 -15.91 1.98 -6.67
N VAL A 119 -14.67 1.61 -6.35
CA VAL A 119 -13.48 1.96 -7.12
C VAL A 119 -12.57 0.74 -7.30
N SER A 120 -11.70 0.79 -8.30
CA SER A 120 -10.73 -0.27 -8.53
C SER A 120 -9.65 -0.29 -7.44
N ARG A 121 -9.01 -1.46 -7.23
CA ARG A 121 -7.92 -1.61 -6.26
C ARG A 121 -6.78 -0.61 -6.49
N ASP A 122 -6.48 -0.32 -7.74
CA ASP A 122 -5.41 0.62 -8.10
C ASP A 122 -5.72 2.06 -7.70
N GLN A 123 -6.97 2.37 -7.43
CA GLN A 123 -7.40 3.69 -6.94
C GLN A 123 -7.37 3.79 -5.42
N ILE A 124 -7.12 2.71 -4.67
CA ILE A 124 -7.10 2.72 -3.21
C ILE A 124 -5.66 2.67 -2.71
N VAL A 125 -5.27 3.59 -1.85
CA VAL A 125 -3.94 3.62 -1.21
C VAL A 125 -4.09 3.77 0.29
N LEU A 126 -3.51 2.83 1.05
CA LEU A 126 -3.41 2.91 2.51
C LEU A 126 -2.16 3.71 2.87
N VAL A 127 -2.30 4.72 3.73
CA VAL A 127 -1.19 5.61 4.10
C VAL A 127 -1.15 5.82 5.60
N SER A 128 0.06 5.73 6.17
CA SER A 128 0.38 6.24 7.49
C SER A 128 1.39 7.37 7.37
N VAL A 129 0.98 8.56 7.77
CA VAL A 129 1.88 9.73 7.81
C VAL A 129 2.95 9.56 8.87
N ASP A 130 2.61 9.00 10.03
CA ASP A 130 3.54 8.78 11.15
C ASP A 130 4.60 7.72 10.81
N LYS A 131 4.18 6.59 10.29
CA LYS A 131 5.08 5.48 9.93
C LYS A 131 5.79 5.69 8.60
N LYS A 132 5.31 6.64 7.77
CA LYS A 132 5.75 6.87 6.39
C LYS A 132 5.46 5.69 5.45
N SER A 133 4.57 4.79 5.83
CA SER A 133 4.14 3.65 5.02
C SER A 133 3.12 4.09 3.95
N GLY A 134 3.11 3.42 2.80
CA GLY A 134 2.23 3.73 1.67
C GLY A 134 2.57 4.98 0.87
N LEU A 135 3.44 5.86 1.36
CA LEU A 135 3.82 7.10 0.68
C LEU A 135 4.49 6.87 -0.70
N PRO A 136 5.40 5.90 -0.88
CA PRO A 136 5.94 5.60 -2.20
C PRO A 136 4.86 5.17 -3.19
N CYS A 137 3.92 4.33 -2.77
CA CYS A 137 2.79 3.90 -3.60
C CYS A 137 1.94 5.09 -4.02
N LEU A 138 1.58 5.96 -3.07
CA LEU A 138 0.78 7.17 -3.33
C LEU A 138 1.45 8.07 -4.36
N VAL A 139 2.74 8.40 -4.18
CA VAL A 139 3.48 9.30 -5.08
C VAL A 139 3.64 8.69 -6.48
N ASN A 140 3.94 7.39 -6.58
CA ASN A 140 4.11 6.71 -7.87
C ASN A 140 2.78 6.58 -8.64
N ARG A 141 1.68 6.24 -7.96
CA ARG A 141 0.34 6.22 -8.59
C ARG A 141 -0.10 7.61 -9.03
N THR A 142 0.15 8.62 -8.22
CA THR A 142 -0.10 10.01 -8.58
C THR A 142 0.66 10.45 -9.82
N LYS A 143 1.98 10.12 -9.91
CA LYS A 143 2.78 10.36 -11.11
C LYS A 143 2.14 9.78 -12.36
N LYS A 144 1.69 8.52 -12.28
CA LYS A 144 1.04 7.81 -13.40
C LYS A 144 -0.26 8.51 -13.83
N ILE A 145 -1.10 8.90 -12.88
CA ILE A 145 -2.38 9.60 -13.15
C ILE A 145 -2.12 10.94 -13.81
N ILE A 146 -1.25 11.78 -13.24
CA ILE A 146 -0.90 13.08 -13.82
C ILE A 146 -0.33 12.91 -15.22
N GLY A 147 0.58 11.95 -15.41
CA GLY A 147 1.16 11.65 -16.73
C GLY A 147 0.10 11.30 -17.77
N ASN A 148 -0.90 10.51 -17.41
CA ASN A 148 -2.02 10.17 -18.29
C ASN A 148 -2.91 11.38 -18.57
N SER A 149 -3.27 12.16 -17.54
CA SER A 149 -4.07 13.40 -17.70
C SER A 149 -3.39 14.39 -18.64
N LEU A 150 -2.08 14.61 -18.48
CA LEU A 150 -1.31 15.53 -19.33
C LEU A 150 -1.21 15.05 -20.77
N LYS A 151 -1.10 13.72 -21.03
CA LYS A 151 -1.12 13.14 -22.37
C LYS A 151 -2.45 13.40 -23.08
N ASN A 152 -3.56 13.29 -22.34
CA ASN A 152 -4.90 13.50 -22.88
C ASN A 152 -5.19 14.98 -23.20
N LEU A 153 -4.57 15.90 -22.44
CA LEU A 153 -4.81 17.33 -22.59
C LEU A 153 -3.94 18.02 -23.66
N SER A 154 -2.80 17.46 -24.02
CA SER A 154 -1.87 18.13 -24.93
C SER A 154 -1.08 17.15 -25.80
N SER A 155 -1.21 17.29 -27.11
CA SER A 155 -0.38 16.58 -28.10
C SER A 155 1.09 16.99 -28.05
N SER A 156 1.43 18.13 -27.42
CA SER A 156 2.80 18.60 -27.25
C SER A 156 3.41 18.23 -25.88
N PHE A 157 2.76 17.37 -25.11
CA PHE A 157 3.28 16.89 -23.83
C PHE A 157 4.48 15.96 -24.05
N PHE A 158 5.57 16.25 -23.34
CA PHE A 158 6.79 15.43 -23.35
C PHE A 158 6.88 14.61 -22.05
N PRO A 159 6.42 13.35 -22.04
CA PRO A 159 6.43 12.49 -20.84
C PRO A 159 7.80 12.42 -20.17
N SER A 160 8.86 12.27 -21.00
CA SER A 160 10.24 12.14 -20.50
C SER A 160 10.76 13.37 -19.74
N ARG A 161 10.21 14.57 -20.02
CA ARG A 161 10.56 15.78 -19.27
C ARG A 161 9.87 15.81 -17.92
N PHE A 162 8.57 15.54 -17.92
CA PHE A 162 7.78 15.46 -16.68
C PHE A 162 8.34 14.38 -15.74
N ASP A 163 8.62 13.17 -16.26
CA ASP A 163 9.18 12.08 -15.49
C ASP A 163 10.51 12.46 -14.83
N ARG A 164 11.42 13.10 -15.57
CA ARG A 164 12.71 13.54 -15.02
C ARG A 164 12.57 14.61 -13.95
N GLU A 165 11.67 15.59 -14.13
CA GLU A 165 11.44 16.66 -13.16
C GLU A 165 10.78 16.08 -11.89
N TRP A 166 9.82 15.16 -12.05
CA TRP A 166 9.17 14.44 -10.95
C TRP A 166 10.18 13.62 -10.16
N ASP A 167 10.94 12.78 -10.84
CA ASP A 167 11.90 11.89 -10.20
C ASP A 167 13.01 12.71 -9.50
N ARG A 168 13.47 13.80 -10.08
CA ARG A 168 14.42 14.69 -9.42
C ARG A 168 13.87 15.29 -8.12
N PHE A 169 12.59 15.66 -8.12
CA PHE A 169 11.94 16.27 -6.96
C PHE A 169 11.65 15.23 -5.85
N PHE A 170 11.20 14.04 -6.20
CA PHE A 170 10.77 13.03 -5.24
C PHE A 170 11.81 11.95 -4.92
N SER A 171 12.87 11.76 -5.74
CA SER A 171 13.81 10.63 -5.64
C SER A 171 14.36 10.39 -4.24
N ARG A 172 14.88 11.43 -3.59
CA ARG A 172 15.48 11.28 -2.26
C ARG A 172 14.47 10.82 -1.21
N ARG A 173 13.25 11.32 -1.28
CA ARG A 173 12.18 10.95 -0.34
C ARG A 173 11.68 9.55 -0.60
N LEU A 174 11.43 9.22 -1.85
CA LEU A 174 11.05 7.88 -2.26
C LEU A 174 12.09 6.86 -1.78
N GLN A 175 13.39 7.15 -1.94
CA GLN A 175 14.45 6.29 -1.45
C GLN A 175 14.41 6.10 0.07
N LEU A 176 14.26 7.19 0.84
CA LEU A 176 14.19 7.13 2.31
C LEU A 176 12.95 6.36 2.80
N TRP A 177 11.80 6.60 2.17
CA TRP A 177 10.57 5.89 2.55
C TRP A 177 10.62 4.42 2.13
N SER A 178 11.16 4.11 0.94
CA SER A 178 11.32 2.72 0.50
C SER A 178 12.27 1.96 1.40
N GLN A 179 13.38 2.55 1.82
CA GLN A 179 14.30 1.93 2.77
C GLN A 179 13.61 1.64 4.11
N LYS A 180 12.83 2.60 4.64
CA LYS A 180 12.08 2.39 5.88
C LYS A 180 11.02 1.30 5.74
N ASN A 181 10.30 1.28 4.62
CA ASN A 181 9.32 0.24 4.33
C ASN A 181 10.00 -1.13 4.21
N GLU A 182 11.18 -1.20 3.61
CA GLU A 182 11.96 -2.44 3.51
C GLU A 182 12.37 -2.98 4.88
N GLU A 183 12.87 -2.12 5.77
CA GLU A 183 13.24 -2.46 7.13
C GLU A 183 12.03 -3.01 7.91
N GLU A 184 10.88 -2.33 7.84
CA GLU A 184 9.64 -2.74 8.48
C GLU A 184 9.14 -4.07 7.91
N ALA A 185 9.14 -4.22 6.59
CA ALA A 185 8.73 -5.46 5.93
C ALA A 185 9.61 -6.65 6.33
N ASN A 186 10.93 -6.47 6.34
CA ASN A 186 11.86 -7.53 6.77
C ASN A 186 11.65 -7.90 8.23
N SER A 187 11.30 -6.95 9.10
CA SER A 187 10.94 -7.22 10.51
C SER A 187 9.71 -8.11 10.60
N TYR A 188 8.63 -7.80 9.86
CA TYR A 188 7.42 -8.65 9.83
C TYR A 188 7.71 -10.06 9.32
N ILE A 189 8.51 -10.20 8.27
CA ILE A 189 8.90 -11.51 7.71
C ILE A 189 9.66 -12.33 8.74
N THR A 190 10.68 -11.76 9.37
CA THR A 190 11.49 -12.45 10.39
C THR A 190 10.64 -12.85 11.60
N TRP A 191 9.74 -11.99 12.04
CA TRP A 191 8.87 -12.28 13.16
C TRP A 191 7.84 -13.38 12.86
N ALA A 192 7.28 -13.37 11.63
CA ALA A 192 6.36 -14.42 11.17
C ALA A 192 7.07 -15.78 11.04
N ALA A 193 8.31 -15.79 10.53
CA ALA A 193 9.13 -17.01 10.46
C ALA A 193 9.43 -17.59 11.85
N GLY A 194 9.75 -16.72 12.83
CA GLY A 194 9.94 -17.12 14.23
C GLY A 194 8.66 -17.69 14.85
N ARG A 195 7.49 -17.11 14.58
CA ARG A 195 6.19 -17.66 15.02
C ARG A 195 5.90 -19.00 14.37
N ALA A 196 6.19 -19.17 13.07
CA ALA A 196 6.02 -20.43 12.38
C ALA A 196 6.86 -21.56 13.02
N ALA A 197 8.11 -21.24 13.38
CA ALA A 197 8.96 -22.17 14.15
C ALA A 197 8.32 -22.55 15.48
N ALA A 198 7.79 -21.59 16.25
CA ALA A 198 7.14 -21.84 17.53
C ALA A 198 5.85 -22.68 17.39
N ILE A 199 5.04 -22.44 16.36
CA ILE A 199 3.85 -23.24 16.04
C ILE A 199 4.25 -24.69 15.74
N ALA A 200 5.33 -24.90 14.97
CA ALA A 200 5.78 -26.22 14.57
C ALA A 200 6.35 -27.09 15.72
N ILE A 201 6.64 -26.49 16.88
CA ILE A 201 7.06 -27.21 18.09
C ILE A 201 5.90 -28.08 18.66
N VAL A 202 4.65 -27.64 18.50
CA VAL A 202 3.48 -28.31 19.09
C VAL A 202 3.20 -29.61 18.32
N PRO A 203 3.24 -30.78 18.96
CA PRO A 203 3.12 -32.07 18.27
C PRO A 203 1.64 -32.44 18.02
N LEU A 204 0.90 -31.63 17.24
CA LEU A 204 -0.49 -31.91 16.89
C LEU A 204 -0.55 -32.43 15.44
N PRO A 205 -0.97 -33.67 15.19
CA PRO A 205 -1.11 -34.20 13.83
C PRO A 205 -2.18 -33.41 13.07
N LEU A 206 -1.81 -32.84 11.90
CA LEU A 206 -2.67 -32.06 10.99
C LEU A 206 -3.20 -30.72 11.54
N ALA A 207 -3.12 -30.45 12.84
CA ALA A 207 -3.54 -29.17 13.42
C ALA A 207 -2.58 -28.02 13.11
N ASP A 208 -1.34 -28.33 12.71
CA ASP A 208 -0.26 -27.35 12.50
C ASP A 208 -0.47 -26.50 11.24
N VAL A 209 -1.20 -27.01 10.25
CA VAL A 209 -1.35 -26.31 8.95
C VAL A 209 -2.21 -25.05 9.08
N THR A 210 -3.34 -25.13 9.79
CA THR A 210 -4.26 -23.99 9.94
C THR A 210 -3.60 -22.78 10.65
N PRO A 211 -2.91 -22.95 11.79
CA PRO A 211 -2.20 -21.85 12.44
C PRO A 211 -1.04 -21.29 11.60
N LEU A 212 -0.34 -22.14 10.82
CA LEU A 212 0.73 -21.68 9.93
C LEU A 212 0.19 -20.83 8.78
N VAL A 213 -0.90 -21.28 8.13
CA VAL A 213 -1.56 -20.52 7.07
C VAL A 213 -2.12 -19.19 7.61
N ALA A 214 -2.73 -19.20 8.79
CA ALA A 214 -3.19 -17.98 9.44
C ALA A 214 -2.03 -17.00 9.72
N ASN A 215 -0.87 -17.50 10.14
CA ASN A 215 0.32 -16.70 10.35
C ASN A 215 0.85 -16.07 9.03
N GLU A 216 0.79 -16.81 7.93
CA GLU A 216 1.19 -16.31 6.61
C GLU A 216 0.21 -15.26 6.09
N ILE A 217 -1.10 -15.50 6.22
CA ILE A 217 -2.14 -14.53 5.88
C ILE A 217 -1.91 -13.23 6.64
N TYR A 218 -1.70 -13.30 7.96
CA TYR A 218 -1.41 -12.14 8.79
C TYR A 218 -0.17 -11.38 8.31
N MET A 219 0.91 -12.09 8.03
CA MET A 219 2.13 -11.49 7.51
C MET A 219 1.89 -10.76 6.18
N ILE A 220 1.18 -11.38 5.23
CA ILE A 220 0.88 -10.77 3.93
C ILE A 220 0.03 -9.50 4.11
N TYR A 221 -0.96 -9.52 5.01
CA TYR A 221 -1.74 -8.31 5.35
C TYR A 221 -0.85 -7.17 5.86
N ARG A 222 0.08 -7.48 6.77
CA ARG A 222 0.99 -6.46 7.30
C ARG A 222 1.93 -5.92 6.24
N LEU A 223 2.46 -6.78 5.38
CA LEU A 223 3.30 -6.37 4.26
C LEU A 223 2.55 -5.46 3.27
N ALA A 224 1.34 -5.82 2.87
CA ALA A 224 0.53 -4.99 1.99
C ALA A 224 0.29 -3.58 2.59
N GLY A 225 0.01 -3.50 3.90
CA GLY A 225 -0.12 -2.22 4.62
C GLY A 225 1.15 -1.37 4.59
N VAL A 226 2.33 -1.98 4.77
CA VAL A 226 3.63 -1.27 4.67
C VAL A 226 3.81 -0.64 3.28
N TYR A 227 3.40 -1.35 2.23
CA TYR A 227 3.50 -0.85 0.85
C TYR A 227 2.30 -0.01 0.41
N GLY A 228 1.30 0.19 1.27
CA GLY A 228 0.12 1.01 0.98
C GLY A 228 -0.87 0.35 0.01
N ILE A 229 -0.81 -0.97 -0.11
CA ILE A 229 -1.61 -1.74 -1.06
C ILE A 229 -2.89 -2.21 -0.38
N ALA A 230 -4.03 -1.90 -1.02
CA ALA A 230 -5.31 -2.46 -0.67
C ALA A 230 -5.30 -3.96 -0.99
N ASN A 231 -5.38 -4.81 0.03
CA ASN A 231 -5.41 -6.25 -0.15
C ASN A 231 -6.81 -6.80 0.10
N ASP A 232 -7.15 -7.83 -0.63
CA ASP A 232 -8.34 -8.64 -0.44
C ASP A 232 -7.96 -10.13 -0.36
N GLN A 233 -8.95 -10.94 -0.08
CA GLN A 233 -8.73 -12.37 0.04
C GLN A 233 -8.24 -13.03 -1.26
N SER A 234 -8.59 -12.47 -2.43
CA SER A 234 -8.16 -13.00 -3.73
C SER A 234 -6.67 -12.82 -3.93
N LEU A 235 -6.13 -11.65 -3.59
CA LEU A 235 -4.70 -11.35 -3.67
C LEU A 235 -3.88 -12.24 -2.73
N ILE A 236 -4.34 -12.40 -1.49
CA ILE A 236 -3.68 -13.27 -0.51
C ILE A 236 -3.69 -14.70 -0.97
N SER A 237 -4.85 -15.19 -1.44
CA SER A 237 -4.99 -16.57 -1.95
C SER A 237 -4.09 -16.81 -3.17
N MET A 238 -3.91 -15.80 -4.04
CA MET A 238 -2.99 -15.88 -5.17
C MET A 238 -1.55 -16.02 -4.69
N ILE A 239 -1.08 -15.18 -3.77
CA ILE A 239 0.30 -15.25 -3.25
C ILE A 239 0.54 -16.60 -2.56
N ILE A 240 -0.36 -17.03 -1.67
CA ILE A 240 -0.26 -18.32 -1.00
C ILE A 240 -0.35 -19.47 -2.02
N GLY A 241 -1.21 -19.38 -3.02
CA GLY A 241 -1.34 -20.38 -4.09
C GLY A 241 -0.06 -20.54 -4.90
N CYS A 242 0.59 -19.42 -5.25
CA CYS A 242 1.88 -19.45 -5.98
C CYS A 242 3.04 -19.97 -5.14
N THR A 243 3.02 -19.76 -3.81
CA THR A 243 4.15 -20.07 -2.92
C THR A 243 3.85 -21.24 -1.97
N GLY A 244 2.62 -21.39 -1.53
CA GLY A 244 2.21 -22.24 -0.39
C GLY A 244 1.75 -23.64 -0.74
N GLY A 245 1.46 -23.95 -2.01
CA GLY A 245 1.08 -25.33 -2.43
C GLY A 245 2.12 -26.39 -2.05
N SER A 246 3.36 -25.97 -1.79
CA SER A 246 4.45 -26.83 -1.33
C SER A 246 4.45 -27.10 0.18
N LEU A 247 3.80 -26.26 1.00
CA LEU A 247 3.78 -26.36 2.47
C LEU A 247 3.05 -27.61 2.95
N VAL A 248 1.84 -27.80 2.47
CA VAL A 248 0.98 -28.93 2.88
C VAL A 248 1.62 -30.27 2.51
N GLY A 249 2.24 -30.36 1.31
CA GLY A 249 2.91 -31.55 0.84
C GLY A 249 4.22 -31.87 1.60
N LYS A 250 5.00 -30.86 1.94
CA LYS A 250 6.33 -31.04 2.58
C LYS A 250 6.24 -31.22 4.10
N LEU A 251 5.32 -30.55 4.78
CA LEU A 251 5.10 -30.76 6.22
C LEU A 251 4.41 -32.09 6.51
N GLY A 252 3.51 -32.53 5.64
CA GLY A 252 2.83 -33.82 5.79
C GLY A 252 3.72 -35.02 5.60
N SER A 253 4.86 -34.90 4.91
CA SER A 253 5.83 -35.99 4.69
C SER A 253 6.96 -36.08 5.74
N SER A 254 7.07 -35.07 6.62
CA SER A 254 8.16 -35.01 7.62
C SER A 254 7.76 -35.73 8.91
N PHE A 255 8.14 -36.99 9.06
CA PHE A 255 7.90 -37.79 10.26
C PHE A 255 8.73 -37.36 11.48
N LEU A 256 9.75 -36.51 11.33
CA LEU A 256 10.65 -36.11 12.40
C LEU A 256 10.28 -34.73 12.93
N PRO A 257 9.79 -34.58 14.19
CA PRO A 257 9.31 -33.32 14.75
C PRO A 257 10.34 -32.20 14.72
N PHE A 258 11.63 -32.49 14.92
CA PHE A 258 12.70 -31.49 14.93
C PHE A 258 13.02 -30.93 13.53
N LEU A 259 12.67 -31.63 12.44
CA LEU A 259 12.83 -31.14 11.07
C LEU A 259 11.68 -30.19 10.65
N LYS A 260 10.53 -30.29 11.32
CA LYS A 260 9.37 -29.42 11.03
C LYS A 260 9.66 -27.97 11.36
N ILE A 261 10.41 -27.71 12.43
CA ILE A 261 10.67 -26.35 12.94
C ILE A 261 11.42 -25.50 11.93
N PRO A 262 12.62 -25.88 11.44
CA PRO A 262 13.35 -25.10 10.45
C PRO A 262 12.61 -25.04 9.10
N ILE A 263 11.90 -26.09 8.70
CA ILE A 263 11.12 -26.10 7.46
C ILE A 263 9.98 -25.07 7.54
N ALA A 264 9.21 -25.03 8.64
CA ALA A 264 8.12 -24.08 8.81
C ALA A 264 8.64 -22.64 8.79
N ALA A 265 9.74 -22.34 9.49
CA ALA A 265 10.38 -21.04 9.48
C ALA A 265 10.85 -20.62 8.08
N ALA A 266 11.56 -21.52 7.38
CA ALA A 266 12.10 -21.25 6.04
C ALA A 266 10.99 -21.04 5.02
N VAL A 267 9.92 -21.81 5.05
CA VAL A 267 8.77 -21.66 4.16
C VAL A 267 8.07 -20.32 4.41
N THR A 268 7.74 -19.99 5.66
CA THR A 268 7.12 -18.70 5.99
C THR A 268 8.01 -17.52 5.60
N TYR A 269 9.33 -17.64 5.77
CA TYR A 269 10.28 -16.64 5.30
C TYR A 269 10.24 -16.48 3.78
N GLY A 270 10.23 -17.59 3.03
CA GLY A 270 10.11 -17.59 1.56
C GLY A 270 8.82 -16.92 1.08
N VAL A 271 7.66 -17.26 1.67
CA VAL A 271 6.37 -16.62 1.38
C VAL A 271 6.45 -15.11 1.61
N GLY A 272 7.04 -14.69 2.73
CA GLY A 272 7.19 -13.28 3.05
C GLY A 272 8.07 -12.52 2.05
N LYS A 273 9.19 -13.12 1.61
CA LYS A 273 10.07 -12.53 0.59
C LYS A 273 9.40 -12.43 -0.78
N ALA A 274 8.64 -13.44 -1.19
CA ALA A 274 7.87 -13.40 -2.43
C ALA A 274 6.78 -12.32 -2.37
N ALA A 275 6.01 -12.25 -1.29
CA ALA A 275 5.00 -11.22 -1.07
C ALA A 275 5.61 -9.81 -1.06
N LYS A 276 6.74 -9.62 -0.37
CA LYS A 276 7.48 -8.35 -0.36
C LYS A 276 7.86 -7.93 -1.78
N ALA A 277 8.51 -8.80 -2.55
CA ALA A 277 8.92 -8.50 -3.92
C ALA A 277 7.73 -8.18 -4.82
N PHE A 278 6.61 -8.89 -4.66
CA PHE A 278 5.38 -8.63 -5.39
C PHE A 278 4.83 -7.22 -5.12
N PHE A 279 4.79 -6.81 -3.87
CA PHE A 279 4.33 -5.48 -3.49
C PHE A 279 5.31 -4.37 -3.91
N GLU A 280 6.61 -4.61 -3.83
CA GLU A 280 7.65 -3.69 -4.30
C GLU A 280 7.60 -3.45 -5.82
N SER A 281 7.25 -4.48 -6.58
CA SER A 281 7.06 -4.36 -8.04
C SER A 281 5.76 -3.64 -8.45
N GLY A 282 4.93 -3.23 -7.49
CA GLY A 282 3.60 -2.69 -7.79
C GLY A 282 2.59 -3.75 -8.26
N MET A 283 2.79 -5.01 -7.84
CA MET A 283 1.97 -6.18 -8.20
C MET A 283 2.13 -6.63 -9.67
N GLU A 284 3.28 -6.35 -10.28
CA GLU A 284 3.53 -6.68 -11.69
C GLU A 284 4.20 -8.06 -11.90
N LEU A 285 4.66 -8.73 -10.82
CA LEU A 285 5.30 -10.05 -10.93
C LEU A 285 4.28 -11.14 -11.24
N ASN A 286 4.66 -12.06 -12.12
CA ASN A 286 3.86 -13.26 -12.41
C ASN A 286 4.11 -14.39 -11.41
N GLY A 287 3.29 -15.44 -11.46
CA GLY A 287 3.36 -16.58 -10.54
C GLY A 287 4.67 -17.33 -10.58
N ASP A 288 5.29 -17.49 -11.76
CA ASP A 288 6.56 -18.21 -11.93
C ASP A 288 7.71 -17.45 -11.24
N THR A 289 7.76 -16.12 -11.42
CA THR A 289 8.75 -15.27 -10.74
C THR A 289 8.55 -15.28 -9.22
N LEU A 290 7.30 -15.29 -8.76
CA LEU A 290 7.00 -15.39 -7.31
C LEU A 290 7.48 -16.72 -6.74
N LEU A 291 7.28 -17.81 -7.47
CA LEU A 291 7.74 -19.14 -7.06
C LEU A 291 9.28 -19.21 -7.01
N GLU A 292 9.97 -18.62 -8.00
CA GLU A 292 11.43 -18.55 -8.02
C GLU A 292 11.99 -17.78 -6.80
N ILE A 293 11.42 -16.61 -6.52
CA ILE A 293 11.82 -15.81 -5.34
C ILE A 293 11.57 -16.59 -4.04
N PHE A 294 10.41 -17.26 -3.95
CA PHE A 294 10.05 -18.08 -2.80
C PHE A 294 11.07 -19.20 -2.58
N GLU A 295 11.35 -20.02 -3.61
CA GLU A 295 12.26 -21.16 -3.48
C GLU A 295 13.68 -20.68 -3.09
N LYS A 296 14.18 -19.62 -3.73
CA LYS A 296 15.48 -19.03 -3.40
C LYS A 296 15.55 -18.57 -1.94
N ALA A 297 14.57 -17.79 -1.50
CA ALA A 297 14.56 -17.25 -0.13
C ALA A 297 14.38 -18.37 0.92
N LYS A 298 13.58 -19.40 0.63
CA LYS A 298 13.41 -20.56 1.47
C LYS A 298 14.72 -21.34 1.63
N ASP A 299 15.46 -21.54 0.55
CA ASP A 299 16.73 -22.26 0.58
C ASP A 299 17.81 -21.47 1.32
N GLU A 300 17.87 -20.13 1.13
CA GLU A 300 18.73 -19.24 1.93
C GLU A 300 18.42 -19.36 3.43
N ALA A 301 17.15 -19.31 3.81
CA ALA A 301 16.71 -19.43 5.20
C ALA A 301 17.03 -20.82 5.79
N SER A 302 16.87 -21.86 5.00
CA SER A 302 17.23 -23.22 5.44
C SER A 302 18.71 -23.33 5.83
N GLY A 303 19.60 -22.62 5.13
CA GLY A 303 21.02 -22.54 5.48
C GLY A 303 21.32 -21.75 6.76
N LEU A 304 20.42 -20.87 7.20
CA LEU A 304 20.57 -20.08 8.44
C LEU A 304 20.08 -20.80 9.70
N PHE A 305 19.17 -21.76 9.55
CA PHE A 305 18.53 -22.48 10.67
C PHE A 305 19.10 -23.89 10.89
N TRP A 306 20.12 -24.29 10.12
CA TRP A 306 20.94 -25.49 10.30
C TRP A 306 22.32 -25.12 10.79
#